data_faebbe3cbab99a3351daef24035ccd7a
#
_entry.id   faebbe3cbab99a3351daef24035ccd7a
#
_cell.length_a   1.000
_cell.length_b   1.000
_cell.length_c   1.000
_cell.angle_alpha   90.00
_cell.angle_beta   90.00
_cell.angle_gamma   90.00
#
_symmetry.space_group_name_H-M   'P 1'
#
loop_
_entity.id
_entity.type
_entity.pdbx_description
1 polymer ?
#
loop_
_entity_poly.entity_id
_entity_poly.type
_entity_poly.pdbx_seq_one_letter_code
_entity_poly.pdbx_strand_id
1 'polypeptide(L)'
;MSDTYLIKAGTILTFDTERPVIKNECILIEGGKVLQIAPEADFALIACERIDATDKIVMPGLINAHHHFYSTMVTGLGKAAPSANFQEVLENLWWRLDKKLLAEDNYYSALVSILTAIRKGTTTIIDHHASPFSVSDSLFRIARAVSETGIRASLCYEVSDRDEEAITAEGITENADWIRSCEESRDPFLKGLFGMHAAFTLSDKTLELISTLVQELGCGTHIHAAEADSDEQFNLKHYGKRVIPRLDSFGLINNHSILAHGVWLDDNELDIISARHAAIVTNPQSNLNNAVGIADLVKMTAKGITVGLGTDAMTVNMLEELRVGMWAQHLRQENPTAAFMEVASTLLFNNPRIAQKYWGPGHGMLRAGGPADLIFVDYDPHTPLDDNTWIGHVIYGISQATVDSTMVAGKFLMWNRELLLDLDEAEIKARSRELSTKLWERF
;
A
#
# COMPACT_ATOMS: atom_id res chain seq x y z
N MET A 1 -21.97 -6.87 20.49
CA MET A 1 -20.76 -6.47 21.23
C MET A 1 -20.85 -4.98 21.45
N SER A 2 -20.31 -4.46 22.53
CA SER A 2 -20.26 -3.01 22.78
C SER A 2 -19.43 -2.36 21.68
N ASP A 3 -19.91 -1.26 21.07
CA ASP A 3 -19.11 -0.49 20.11
C ASP A 3 -18.08 0.42 20.82
N THR A 4 -17.89 0.21 22.14
CA THR A 4 -17.02 1.02 22.99
C THR A 4 -16.01 0.14 23.72
N TYR A 5 -14.73 0.46 23.53
CA TYR A 5 -13.60 -0.23 24.17
C TYR A 5 -12.73 0.76 24.95
N LEU A 6 -12.19 0.31 26.07
CA LEU A 6 -11.10 0.99 26.77
C LEU A 6 -9.87 0.07 26.74
N ILE A 7 -8.88 0.44 25.96
CA ILE A 7 -7.63 -0.30 25.81
C ILE A 7 -6.61 0.31 26.78
N LYS A 8 -6.19 -0.44 27.80
CA LYS A 8 -5.09 -0.06 28.70
C LYS A 8 -3.77 -0.53 28.09
N ALA A 9 -2.92 0.41 27.67
CA ALA A 9 -1.65 0.13 27.01
C ALA A 9 -0.45 0.48 27.92
N GLY A 10 0.56 -0.37 27.92
CA GLY A 10 1.84 -0.06 28.57
C GLY A 10 2.63 0.98 27.80
N THR A 11 2.63 0.86 26.48
CA THR A 11 3.25 1.82 25.55
C THR A 11 2.37 2.01 24.32
N ILE A 12 2.13 3.27 23.98
CA ILE A 12 1.44 3.67 22.75
C ILE A 12 2.45 4.43 21.89
N LEU A 13 2.62 4.02 20.63
CA LEU A 13 3.27 4.82 19.60
C LEU A 13 2.15 5.48 18.78
N THR A 14 2.19 6.79 18.62
CA THR A 14 1.07 7.52 18.00
C THR A 14 1.28 7.83 16.52
N PHE A 15 2.53 7.83 16.04
CA PHE A 15 2.98 8.39 14.77
C PHE A 15 2.68 9.90 14.65
N ASP A 16 2.40 10.56 15.78
CA ASP A 16 2.31 12.01 15.90
C ASP A 16 3.64 12.57 16.40
N THR A 17 4.19 13.54 15.71
CA THR A 17 5.50 14.14 16.04
C THR A 17 5.46 14.97 17.34
N GLU A 18 4.29 15.44 17.77
CA GLU A 18 4.15 16.23 19.00
C GLU A 18 4.13 15.35 20.26
N ARG A 19 3.61 14.13 20.15
CA ARG A 19 3.49 13.19 21.26
C ARG A 19 3.71 11.75 20.78
N PRO A 20 4.91 11.40 20.30
CA PRO A 20 5.13 10.12 19.62
C PRO A 20 5.03 8.90 20.52
N VAL A 21 5.41 9.02 21.81
CA VAL A 21 5.39 7.93 22.79
C VAL A 21 4.56 8.29 23.99
N ILE A 22 3.59 7.44 24.33
CA ILE A 22 2.74 7.59 25.50
C ILE A 22 2.90 6.35 26.39
N LYS A 23 3.06 6.53 27.69
CA LYS A 23 3.25 5.43 28.65
C LYS A 23 2.08 5.34 29.62
N ASN A 24 1.61 4.10 29.88
CA ASN A 24 0.63 3.76 30.91
C ASN A 24 -0.67 4.58 30.82
N GLU A 25 -1.14 4.83 29.61
CA GLU A 25 -2.43 5.47 29.36
C GLU A 25 -3.41 4.51 28.69
N CYS A 26 -4.66 4.92 28.62
CA CYS A 26 -5.74 4.18 27.99
C CYS A 26 -6.20 4.89 26.72
N ILE A 27 -6.63 4.09 25.74
CA ILE A 27 -7.27 4.54 24.51
C ILE A 27 -8.76 4.23 24.63
N LEU A 28 -9.61 5.25 24.63
CA LEU A 28 -11.05 5.09 24.56
C LEU A 28 -11.47 5.10 23.08
N ILE A 29 -12.16 4.05 22.66
CA ILE A 29 -12.68 3.86 21.31
C ILE A 29 -14.21 3.79 21.39
N GLU A 30 -14.91 4.52 20.51
CA GLU A 30 -16.35 4.45 20.32
C GLU A 30 -16.71 4.71 18.86
N GLY A 31 -17.64 3.93 18.32
CA GLY A 31 -18.12 4.10 16.95
C GLY A 31 -17.01 4.03 15.89
N GLY A 32 -16.01 3.20 16.11
CA GLY A 32 -14.88 3.02 15.20
C GLY A 32 -13.81 4.12 15.22
N LYS A 33 -13.87 5.04 16.19
CA LYS A 33 -12.93 6.16 16.34
C LYS A 33 -12.25 6.18 17.70
N VAL A 34 -11.04 6.69 17.74
CA VAL A 34 -10.36 7.07 18.98
C VAL A 34 -11.02 8.33 19.53
N LEU A 35 -11.66 8.24 20.67
CA LEU A 35 -12.25 9.41 21.35
C LEU A 35 -11.22 10.19 22.15
N GLN A 36 -10.42 9.46 22.93
CA GLN A 36 -9.47 10.08 23.84
C GLN A 36 -8.33 9.10 24.17
N ILE A 37 -7.15 9.66 24.44
CA ILE A 37 -6.01 8.95 25.04
C ILE A 37 -5.65 9.70 26.31
N ALA A 38 -5.80 9.06 27.48
CA ALA A 38 -5.62 9.68 28.78
C ALA A 38 -5.35 8.63 29.88
N PRO A 39 -4.96 9.06 31.11
CA PRO A 39 -4.83 8.17 32.24
C PRO A 39 -6.11 7.39 32.56
N GLU A 40 -5.98 6.15 33.04
CA GLU A 40 -7.12 5.27 33.35
C GLU A 40 -8.15 5.91 34.29
N ALA A 41 -7.71 6.79 35.23
CA ALA A 41 -8.58 7.47 36.16
C ALA A 41 -9.66 8.34 35.50
N ASP A 42 -9.36 8.90 34.33
CA ASP A 42 -10.29 9.75 33.58
C ASP A 42 -11.49 8.96 33.03
N PHE A 43 -11.35 7.63 32.94
CA PHE A 43 -12.35 6.71 32.40
C PHE A 43 -13.03 5.83 33.44
N ALA A 44 -12.87 6.16 34.76
CA ALA A 44 -13.36 5.32 35.85
C ALA A 44 -14.88 5.08 35.83
N LEU A 45 -15.65 6.01 35.29
CA LEU A 45 -17.13 5.96 35.23
C LEU A 45 -17.67 5.47 33.90
N ILE A 46 -16.79 5.19 32.91
CA ILE A 46 -17.23 4.74 31.57
C ILE A 46 -17.50 3.24 31.60
N ALA A 47 -18.73 2.87 31.30
CA ALA A 47 -19.14 1.46 31.13
C ALA A 47 -18.81 0.98 29.72
N CYS A 48 -17.75 0.21 29.55
CA CYS A 48 -17.29 -0.34 28.28
C CYS A 48 -16.53 -1.65 28.51
N GLU A 49 -16.28 -2.36 27.42
CA GLU A 49 -15.36 -3.50 27.42
C GLU A 49 -13.92 -3.00 27.66
N ARG A 50 -13.20 -3.65 28.59
CA ARG A 50 -11.84 -3.28 28.95
C ARG A 50 -10.87 -4.31 28.44
N ILE A 51 -9.84 -3.85 27.73
CA ILE A 51 -8.79 -4.66 27.14
C ILE A 51 -7.47 -4.32 27.82
N ASP A 52 -6.81 -5.32 28.37
CA ASP A 52 -5.47 -5.17 28.95
C ASP A 52 -4.42 -5.49 27.87
N ALA A 53 -3.65 -4.48 27.49
CA ALA A 53 -2.51 -4.53 26.58
C ALA A 53 -1.26 -3.89 27.21
N THR A 54 -1.14 -4.01 28.55
CA THR A 54 -0.01 -3.42 29.30
C THR A 54 1.34 -4.08 28.99
N ASP A 55 1.33 -5.30 28.48
CA ASP A 55 2.49 -6.08 28.04
C ASP A 55 2.82 -5.90 26.53
N LYS A 56 2.08 -5.04 25.83
CA LYS A 56 2.20 -4.85 24.39
C LYS A 56 2.50 -3.39 24.03
N ILE A 57 3.01 -3.21 22.80
CA ILE A 57 3.02 -1.89 22.16
C ILE A 57 1.76 -1.78 21.32
N VAL A 58 0.99 -0.71 21.54
CA VAL A 58 -0.16 -0.34 20.70
C VAL A 58 0.27 0.79 19.77
N MET A 59 0.06 0.62 18.46
CA MET A 59 0.46 1.61 17.46
C MET A 59 -0.55 1.65 16.31
N PRO A 60 -0.52 2.69 15.43
CA PRO A 60 -1.39 2.75 14.26
C PRO A 60 -1.23 1.51 13.39
N GLY A 61 -2.33 1.06 12.78
CA GLY A 61 -2.29 0.08 11.71
C GLY A 61 -1.47 0.58 10.54
N LEU A 62 -0.71 -0.33 9.92
CA LEU A 62 0.21 0.00 8.84
C LEU A 62 -0.54 0.20 7.52
N ILE A 63 -0.02 1.09 6.69
CA ILE A 63 -0.56 1.41 5.38
C ILE A 63 0.43 0.94 4.31
N ASN A 64 -0.05 0.14 3.36
CA ASN A 64 0.69 -0.26 2.18
C ASN A 64 0.25 0.64 1.00
N ALA A 65 1.14 1.52 0.54
CA ALA A 65 0.77 2.55 -0.43
C ALA A 65 0.88 2.11 -1.90
N HIS A 66 1.39 0.90 -2.18
CA HIS A 66 1.41 0.27 -3.50
C HIS A 66 1.59 -1.24 -3.38
N HIS A 67 0.66 -2.00 -3.95
CA HIS A 67 0.64 -3.45 -3.88
C HIS A 67 -0.07 -4.06 -5.10
N HIS A 68 0.17 -5.35 -5.35
CA HIS A 68 -0.52 -6.15 -6.36
C HIS A 68 -1.07 -7.42 -5.72
N PHE A 69 -2.36 -7.46 -5.44
CA PHE A 69 -2.97 -8.66 -4.85
C PHE A 69 -2.75 -9.93 -5.69
N TYR A 70 -2.82 -9.82 -7.01
CA TYR A 70 -2.67 -10.96 -7.90
C TYR A 70 -1.30 -11.64 -7.82
N SER A 71 -0.26 -10.91 -7.38
CA SER A 71 1.09 -11.44 -7.24
C SER A 71 1.22 -12.56 -6.19
N THR A 72 0.27 -12.64 -5.26
CA THR A 72 0.25 -13.69 -4.22
C THR A 72 0.32 -15.10 -4.81
N MET A 73 -0.26 -15.34 -5.99
CA MET A 73 -0.27 -16.63 -6.65
C MET A 73 1.04 -17.00 -7.37
N VAL A 74 2.05 -16.12 -7.33
CA VAL A 74 3.38 -16.36 -7.94
C VAL A 74 4.31 -17.10 -6.99
N THR A 75 4.06 -17.05 -5.70
CA THR A 75 4.97 -17.62 -4.70
C THR A 75 5.24 -19.11 -4.95
N GLY A 76 6.48 -19.42 -5.33
CA GLY A 76 6.91 -20.78 -5.67
C GLY A 76 6.74 -21.17 -7.14
N LEU A 77 6.28 -20.28 -8.02
CA LEU A 77 6.20 -20.53 -9.46
C LEU A 77 7.59 -20.69 -10.07
N GLY A 78 7.96 -21.94 -10.41
CA GLY A 78 9.26 -22.28 -10.98
C GLY A 78 9.28 -22.42 -12.50
N LYS A 79 8.23 -22.00 -13.20
CA LYS A 79 8.09 -22.17 -14.66
C LYS A 79 8.46 -20.95 -15.49
N ALA A 80 8.74 -19.80 -14.86
CA ALA A 80 9.19 -18.62 -15.59
C ALA A 80 10.56 -18.87 -16.24
N ALA A 81 10.75 -18.39 -17.45
CA ALA A 81 12.05 -18.41 -18.09
C ALA A 81 13.04 -17.51 -17.33
N PRO A 82 14.34 -17.83 -17.34
CA PRO A 82 15.34 -16.94 -16.77
C PRO A 82 15.28 -15.55 -17.40
N SER A 83 15.45 -14.52 -16.59
CA SER A 83 15.42 -13.12 -17.02
C SER A 83 16.73 -12.43 -16.64
N ALA A 84 17.40 -11.80 -17.60
CA ALA A 84 18.68 -11.13 -17.43
C ALA A 84 18.53 -9.62 -17.20
N ASN A 85 17.35 -9.07 -17.41
CA ASN A 85 17.02 -7.66 -17.23
C ASN A 85 15.52 -7.48 -16.90
N PHE A 86 15.14 -6.26 -16.55
CA PHE A 86 13.77 -5.97 -16.13
C PHE A 86 12.73 -6.23 -17.23
N GLN A 87 13.02 -5.88 -18.49
CA GLN A 87 12.10 -6.13 -19.59
C GLN A 87 11.78 -7.63 -19.72
N GLU A 88 12.78 -8.49 -19.57
CA GLU A 88 12.58 -9.95 -19.58
C GLU A 88 11.78 -10.43 -18.35
N VAL A 89 11.90 -9.78 -17.16
CA VAL A 89 11.05 -10.09 -16.00
C VAL A 89 9.59 -9.81 -16.32
N LEU A 90 9.29 -8.68 -16.96
CA LEU A 90 7.94 -8.36 -17.40
C LEU A 90 7.42 -9.39 -18.41
N GLU A 91 8.18 -9.69 -19.45
CA GLU A 91 7.78 -10.59 -20.55
C GLU A 91 7.69 -12.06 -20.13
N ASN A 92 8.63 -12.54 -19.30
CA ASN A 92 8.73 -13.94 -18.91
C ASN A 92 7.86 -14.31 -17.71
N LEU A 93 7.51 -13.34 -16.88
CA LEU A 93 6.74 -13.57 -15.65
C LEU A 93 5.43 -12.78 -15.64
N TRP A 94 5.46 -11.45 -15.43
CA TRP A 94 4.28 -10.68 -15.08
C TRP A 94 3.26 -10.59 -16.20
N TRP A 95 3.68 -10.31 -17.44
CA TRP A 95 2.78 -10.22 -18.61
C TRP A 95 2.29 -11.58 -19.12
N ARG A 96 2.90 -12.67 -18.65
CA ARG A 96 2.36 -14.02 -18.87
C ARG A 96 1.35 -14.38 -17.81
N LEU A 97 1.63 -14.04 -16.55
CA LEU A 97 0.77 -14.35 -15.43
C LEU A 97 -0.57 -13.61 -15.53
N ASP A 98 -0.53 -12.29 -15.72
CA ASP A 98 -1.71 -11.45 -15.77
C ASP A 98 -2.72 -11.92 -16.84
N LYS A 99 -2.22 -12.39 -17.99
CA LYS A 99 -3.02 -12.99 -19.08
C LYS A 99 -3.66 -14.33 -18.74
N LYS A 100 -3.26 -14.98 -17.67
CA LYS A 100 -3.77 -16.29 -17.24
C LYS A 100 -4.72 -16.22 -16.07
N LEU A 101 -4.86 -15.04 -15.45
CA LEU A 101 -5.78 -14.82 -14.35
C LEU A 101 -7.23 -14.92 -14.82
N LEU A 102 -8.03 -15.60 -14.03
CA LEU A 102 -9.47 -15.71 -14.19
C LEU A 102 -10.16 -14.97 -13.03
N ALA A 103 -11.45 -14.73 -13.17
CA ALA A 103 -12.24 -14.00 -12.19
C ALA A 103 -12.13 -14.55 -10.75
N GLU A 104 -12.05 -15.88 -10.62
CA GLU A 104 -11.89 -16.51 -9.30
C GLU A 104 -10.46 -16.35 -8.76
N ASP A 105 -9.45 -16.37 -9.65
CA ASP A 105 -8.06 -16.10 -9.26
C ASP A 105 -7.93 -14.68 -8.67
N ASN A 106 -8.58 -13.68 -9.28
CA ASN A 106 -8.57 -12.29 -8.80
C ASN A 106 -9.16 -12.17 -7.39
N TYR A 107 -10.27 -12.84 -7.10
CA TYR A 107 -10.89 -12.82 -5.78
C TYR A 107 -10.02 -13.52 -4.72
N TYR A 108 -9.56 -14.76 -5.00
CA TYR A 108 -8.81 -15.53 -4.01
C TYR A 108 -7.38 -15.02 -3.79
N SER A 109 -6.74 -14.43 -4.81
CA SER A 109 -5.44 -13.77 -4.63
C SER A 109 -5.55 -12.58 -3.68
N ALA A 110 -6.57 -11.75 -3.86
CA ALA A 110 -6.84 -10.64 -2.96
C ALA A 110 -7.14 -11.14 -1.53
N LEU A 111 -8.01 -12.14 -1.39
CA LEU A 111 -8.41 -12.66 -0.09
C LEU A 111 -7.19 -13.19 0.70
N VAL A 112 -6.36 -14.05 0.08
CA VAL A 112 -5.17 -14.60 0.74
C VAL A 112 -4.13 -13.52 1.07
N SER A 113 -3.93 -12.56 0.16
CA SER A 113 -3.03 -11.43 0.41
C SER A 113 -3.51 -10.61 1.60
N ILE A 114 -4.81 -10.28 1.67
CA ILE A 114 -5.40 -9.50 2.76
C ILE A 114 -5.30 -10.25 4.10
N LEU A 115 -5.62 -11.54 4.15
CA LEU A 115 -5.49 -12.33 5.39
C LEU A 115 -4.04 -12.31 5.90
N THR A 116 -3.07 -12.38 4.99
CA THR A 116 -1.65 -12.27 5.34
C THR A 116 -1.27 -10.87 5.79
N ALA A 117 -1.80 -9.84 5.13
CA ALA A 117 -1.58 -8.43 5.46
C ALA A 117 -2.12 -8.09 6.87
N ILE A 118 -3.32 -8.56 7.22
CA ILE A 118 -3.90 -8.41 8.56
C ILE A 118 -2.97 -9.01 9.62
N ARG A 119 -2.40 -10.21 9.36
CA ARG A 119 -1.44 -10.87 10.26
C ARG A 119 -0.11 -10.10 10.41
N LYS A 120 0.20 -9.21 9.47
CA LYS A 120 1.37 -8.32 9.49
C LYS A 120 1.04 -6.90 9.96
N GLY A 121 -0.20 -6.67 10.40
CA GLY A 121 -0.64 -5.38 10.96
C GLY A 121 -0.97 -4.32 9.92
N THR A 122 -1.14 -4.70 8.67
CA THR A 122 -1.59 -3.76 7.62
C THR A 122 -3.11 -3.62 7.70
N THR A 123 -3.58 -2.38 7.77
CA THR A 123 -5.00 -2.02 7.90
C THR A 123 -5.56 -1.31 6.67
N THR A 124 -4.66 -0.82 5.80
CA THR A 124 -5.02 -0.11 4.56
C THR A 124 -4.06 -0.49 3.44
N ILE A 125 -4.60 -0.81 2.26
CA ILE A 125 -3.81 -1.19 1.07
C ILE A 125 -4.27 -0.35 -0.12
N ILE A 126 -3.31 0.15 -0.91
CA ILE A 126 -3.57 0.75 -2.22
C ILE A 126 -3.10 -0.25 -3.26
N ASP A 127 -4.06 -0.95 -3.87
CA ASP A 127 -3.81 -2.03 -4.83
C ASP A 127 -3.77 -1.53 -6.26
N HIS A 128 -3.03 -2.23 -7.09
CA HIS A 128 -2.85 -1.96 -8.52
C HIS A 128 -3.01 -3.29 -9.27
N HIS A 129 -4.13 -3.48 -9.99
CA HIS A 129 -4.55 -4.78 -10.52
C HIS A 129 -4.41 -4.92 -12.03
N ALA A 130 -3.94 -6.07 -12.49
CA ALA A 130 -3.91 -6.46 -13.91
C ALA A 130 -4.48 -7.86 -14.12
N SER A 131 -5.42 -7.98 -15.06
CA SER A 131 -5.96 -9.26 -15.57
C SER A 131 -6.57 -9.06 -16.96
N PRO A 132 -5.76 -8.88 -18.03
CA PRO A 132 -6.22 -8.41 -19.35
C PRO A 132 -7.24 -9.33 -20.04
N PHE A 133 -7.33 -10.61 -19.67
CA PHE A 133 -8.36 -11.52 -20.18
C PHE A 133 -9.48 -11.81 -19.16
N SER A 134 -9.55 -11.01 -18.08
CA SER A 134 -10.61 -11.03 -17.05
C SER A 134 -10.79 -9.64 -16.45
N VAL A 135 -10.92 -8.62 -17.31
CA VAL A 135 -11.03 -7.20 -16.92
C VAL A 135 -12.34 -6.92 -16.22
N SER A 136 -13.45 -7.19 -16.92
CA SER A 136 -14.81 -6.85 -16.44
C SER A 136 -15.09 -7.43 -15.05
N ASP A 137 -15.55 -6.59 -14.14
CA ASP A 137 -15.83 -6.89 -12.73
C ASP A 137 -14.61 -7.30 -11.89
N SER A 138 -13.38 -7.16 -12.39
CA SER A 138 -12.17 -7.55 -11.65
C SER A 138 -12.02 -6.77 -10.35
N LEU A 139 -12.17 -5.44 -10.40
CA LEU A 139 -12.09 -4.57 -9.22
C LEU A 139 -13.25 -4.82 -8.24
N PHE A 140 -14.45 -5.10 -8.74
CA PHE A 140 -15.62 -5.43 -7.91
C PHE A 140 -15.44 -6.77 -7.17
N ARG A 141 -14.78 -7.76 -7.78
CA ARG A 141 -14.42 -9.03 -7.12
C ARG A 141 -13.38 -8.84 -6.03
N ILE A 142 -12.36 -8.03 -6.28
CA ILE A 142 -11.36 -7.66 -5.28
C ILE A 142 -12.02 -6.88 -4.14
N ALA A 143 -12.90 -5.92 -4.46
CA ALA A 143 -13.65 -5.15 -3.48
C ALA A 143 -14.53 -6.03 -2.58
N ARG A 144 -15.09 -7.12 -3.13
CA ARG A 144 -15.80 -8.12 -2.34
C ARG A 144 -14.88 -8.75 -1.29
N ALA A 145 -13.66 -9.17 -1.67
CA ALA A 145 -12.69 -9.72 -0.71
C ALA A 145 -12.31 -8.69 0.37
N VAL A 146 -12.14 -7.42 -0.01
CA VAL A 146 -11.90 -6.31 0.93
C VAL A 146 -13.07 -6.16 1.92
N SER A 147 -14.31 -6.13 1.43
CA SER A 147 -15.51 -5.96 2.26
C SER A 147 -15.73 -7.14 3.22
N GLU A 148 -15.50 -8.38 2.76
CA GLU A 148 -15.62 -9.59 3.59
C GLU A 148 -14.57 -9.65 4.71
N THR A 149 -13.41 -9.07 4.49
CA THR A 149 -12.32 -9.04 5.49
C THR A 149 -12.38 -7.80 6.40
N GLY A 150 -13.01 -6.72 5.96
CA GLY A 150 -13.13 -5.47 6.72
C GLY A 150 -11.86 -4.62 6.76
N ILE A 151 -10.88 -4.87 5.89
CA ILE A 151 -9.71 -3.99 5.67
C ILE A 151 -10.12 -2.77 4.83
N ARG A 152 -9.29 -1.73 4.78
CA ARG A 152 -9.48 -0.63 3.83
C ARG A 152 -8.66 -0.85 2.58
N ALA A 153 -9.23 -0.54 1.41
CA ALA A 153 -8.46 -0.55 0.17
C ALA A 153 -8.85 0.58 -0.79
N SER A 154 -7.86 1.07 -1.54
CA SER A 154 -8.06 1.79 -2.79
C SER A 154 -7.67 0.87 -3.94
N LEU A 155 -8.54 0.72 -4.93
CA LEU A 155 -8.35 -0.19 -6.04
C LEU A 155 -8.25 0.57 -7.35
N CYS A 156 -7.47 0.05 -8.29
CA CYS A 156 -7.43 0.51 -9.66
C CYS A 156 -6.96 -0.60 -10.61
N TYR A 157 -7.33 -0.46 -11.89
CA TYR A 157 -6.95 -1.40 -12.95
C TYR A 157 -5.81 -0.83 -13.80
N GLU A 158 -4.78 -1.62 -14.07
CA GLU A 158 -3.60 -1.26 -14.88
C GLU A 158 -3.92 -1.18 -16.38
N VAL A 159 -4.51 -0.08 -16.85
CA VAL A 159 -4.72 0.12 -18.29
C VAL A 159 -3.40 0.08 -19.05
N SER A 160 -3.36 -0.68 -20.13
CA SER A 160 -2.21 -0.73 -21.04
C SER A 160 -2.64 -1.04 -22.47
N ASP A 161 -1.82 -0.63 -23.46
CA ASP A 161 -2.00 -0.94 -24.88
C ASP A 161 -1.19 -2.18 -25.31
N ARG A 162 -0.83 -3.06 -24.36
CA ARG A 162 -0.05 -4.29 -24.63
C ARG A 162 -0.83 -5.36 -25.41
N ASP A 163 -2.15 -5.28 -25.34
CA ASP A 163 -3.08 -6.24 -25.92
C ASP A 163 -4.01 -5.55 -26.94
N GLU A 164 -5.14 -6.17 -27.29
CA GLU A 164 -6.08 -5.64 -28.26
C GLU A 164 -6.75 -4.33 -27.74
N GLU A 165 -7.09 -3.41 -28.64
CA GLU A 165 -7.74 -2.13 -28.31
C GLU A 165 -9.04 -2.31 -27.48
N ALA A 166 -9.75 -3.42 -27.68
CA ALA A 166 -10.92 -3.76 -26.87
C ALA A 166 -10.58 -3.97 -25.41
N ILE A 167 -9.46 -4.62 -25.09
CA ILE A 167 -8.99 -4.86 -23.72
C ILE A 167 -8.57 -3.54 -23.06
N THR A 168 -7.89 -2.66 -23.79
CA THR A 168 -7.58 -1.31 -23.31
C THR A 168 -8.88 -0.54 -22.96
N ALA A 169 -9.88 -0.60 -23.84
CA ALA A 169 -11.17 0.06 -23.61
C ALA A 169 -11.92 -0.52 -22.40
N GLU A 170 -11.89 -1.85 -22.23
CA GLU A 170 -12.46 -2.49 -21.02
C GLU A 170 -11.76 -2.03 -19.75
N GLY A 171 -10.41 -1.95 -19.71
CA GLY A 171 -9.66 -1.46 -18.56
C GLY A 171 -9.96 -0.02 -18.20
N ILE A 172 -10.14 0.85 -19.22
CA ILE A 172 -10.57 2.24 -19.03
C ILE A 172 -11.98 2.27 -18.41
N THR A 173 -12.88 1.45 -18.91
CA THR A 173 -14.27 1.35 -18.40
C THR A 173 -14.29 0.84 -16.97
N GLU A 174 -13.55 -0.24 -16.67
CA GLU A 174 -13.46 -0.83 -15.33
C GLU A 174 -13.02 0.18 -14.28
N ASN A 175 -11.97 1.00 -14.57
CA ASN A 175 -11.55 2.08 -13.68
C ASN A 175 -12.65 3.12 -13.48
N ALA A 176 -13.27 3.58 -14.57
CA ALA A 176 -14.28 4.62 -14.49
C ALA A 176 -15.53 4.16 -13.71
N ASP A 177 -15.99 2.94 -13.95
CA ASP A 177 -17.15 2.37 -13.27
C ASP A 177 -16.86 2.10 -11.80
N TRP A 178 -15.65 1.63 -11.48
CA TRP A 178 -15.20 1.46 -10.11
C TRP A 178 -15.17 2.78 -9.33
N ILE A 179 -14.57 3.83 -9.91
CA ILE A 179 -14.50 5.16 -9.28
C ILE A 179 -15.90 5.71 -9.03
N ARG A 180 -16.80 5.64 -10.03
CA ARG A 180 -18.20 6.06 -9.88
C ARG A 180 -18.93 5.27 -8.77
N SER A 181 -18.73 3.96 -8.72
CA SER A 181 -19.30 3.12 -7.66
C SER A 181 -18.82 3.52 -6.26
N CYS A 182 -17.53 3.86 -6.10
CA CYS A 182 -17.01 4.38 -4.84
C CYS A 182 -17.65 5.72 -4.44
N GLU A 183 -17.86 6.63 -5.40
CA GLU A 183 -18.52 7.92 -5.16
C GLU A 183 -20.00 7.76 -4.79
N GLU A 184 -20.72 6.85 -5.45
CA GLU A 184 -22.13 6.60 -5.21
C GLU A 184 -22.37 5.89 -3.87
N SER A 185 -21.62 4.83 -3.58
CA SER A 185 -21.77 4.05 -2.36
C SER A 185 -21.31 4.79 -1.11
N ARG A 186 -20.33 5.70 -1.25
CA ARG A 186 -19.68 6.40 -0.14
C ARG A 186 -19.16 5.47 0.94
N ASP A 187 -18.77 4.24 0.55
CA ASP A 187 -18.20 3.29 1.47
C ASP A 187 -16.91 3.87 2.08
N PRO A 188 -16.79 3.99 3.42
CA PRO A 188 -15.62 4.52 4.06
C PRO A 188 -14.39 3.60 3.95
N PHE A 189 -14.57 2.35 3.54
CA PHE A 189 -13.47 1.37 3.40
C PHE A 189 -12.90 1.32 1.99
N LEU A 190 -13.69 1.66 0.97
CA LEU A 190 -13.33 1.50 -0.44
C LEU A 190 -13.07 2.84 -1.12
N LYS A 191 -12.02 2.91 -1.91
CA LYS A 191 -11.65 4.08 -2.73
C LYS A 191 -11.22 3.61 -4.12
N GLY A 192 -11.22 4.54 -5.08
CA GLY A 192 -10.76 4.30 -6.45
C GLY A 192 -9.73 5.33 -6.89
N LEU A 193 -8.76 4.87 -7.66
CA LEU A 193 -7.82 5.68 -8.44
C LEU A 193 -7.94 5.28 -9.90
N PHE A 194 -7.48 6.12 -10.82
CA PHE A 194 -7.39 5.73 -12.21
C PHE A 194 -6.05 5.02 -12.46
N GLY A 195 -6.07 3.70 -12.62
CA GLY A 195 -4.90 2.87 -12.80
C GLY A 195 -4.36 2.90 -14.23
N MET A 196 -3.06 2.97 -14.37
CA MET A 196 -2.32 2.86 -15.62
C MET A 196 -1.08 2.00 -15.36
N HIS A 197 -0.74 1.09 -16.27
CA HIS A 197 0.43 0.23 -16.08
C HIS A 197 1.72 1.06 -16.00
N ALA A 198 2.20 1.55 -17.13
CA ALA A 198 3.41 2.39 -17.21
C ALA A 198 3.38 3.23 -18.50
N ALA A 199 4.10 4.35 -18.52
CA ALA A 199 4.08 5.26 -19.67
C ALA A 199 4.53 4.62 -20.99
N PHE A 200 5.46 3.65 -20.94
CA PHE A 200 5.96 2.98 -22.14
C PHE A 200 4.96 1.94 -22.73
N THR A 201 3.92 1.56 -21.99
CA THR A 201 2.87 0.65 -22.48
C THR A 201 1.60 1.38 -22.91
N LEU A 202 1.62 2.70 -23.01
CA LEU A 202 0.47 3.54 -23.31
C LEU A 202 0.78 4.49 -24.49
N SER A 203 -0.10 4.51 -25.48
CA SER A 203 -0.05 5.46 -26.59
C SER A 203 -0.55 6.86 -26.15
N ASP A 204 -0.18 7.89 -26.89
CA ASP A 204 -0.70 9.24 -26.64
C ASP A 204 -2.22 9.30 -26.81
N LYS A 205 -2.80 8.54 -27.77
CA LYS A 205 -4.25 8.39 -27.94
C LYS A 205 -4.93 7.89 -26.67
N THR A 206 -4.37 6.87 -26.04
CA THR A 206 -4.90 6.29 -24.80
C THR A 206 -4.73 7.24 -23.62
N LEU A 207 -3.59 7.95 -23.52
CA LEU A 207 -3.38 8.96 -22.49
C LEU A 207 -4.36 10.14 -22.62
N GLU A 208 -4.72 10.57 -23.83
CA GLU A 208 -5.74 11.62 -24.07
C GLU A 208 -7.13 11.17 -23.59
N LEU A 209 -7.53 9.93 -23.87
CA LEU A 209 -8.80 9.38 -23.41
C LEU A 209 -8.84 9.31 -21.87
N ILE A 210 -7.77 8.79 -21.27
CA ILE A 210 -7.64 8.70 -19.79
C ILE A 210 -7.65 10.09 -19.17
N SER A 211 -6.93 11.07 -19.75
CA SER A 211 -6.91 12.45 -19.28
C SER A 211 -8.30 13.06 -19.19
N THR A 212 -9.12 12.85 -20.22
CA THR A 212 -10.49 13.34 -20.25
C THR A 212 -11.31 12.76 -19.09
N LEU A 213 -11.22 11.44 -18.87
CA LEU A 213 -11.96 10.77 -17.79
C LEU A 213 -11.44 11.15 -16.39
N VAL A 214 -10.14 11.25 -16.20
CA VAL A 214 -9.53 11.69 -14.92
C VAL A 214 -10.00 13.09 -14.55
N GLN A 215 -10.12 13.99 -15.52
CA GLN A 215 -10.66 15.35 -15.30
C GLN A 215 -12.17 15.32 -15.00
N GLU A 216 -12.93 14.52 -15.74
CA GLU A 216 -14.39 14.34 -15.52
C GLU A 216 -14.67 13.78 -14.13
N LEU A 217 -13.94 12.74 -13.73
CA LEU A 217 -14.11 12.05 -12.45
C LEU A 217 -13.48 12.78 -11.26
N GLY A 218 -12.61 13.77 -11.52
CA GLY A 218 -11.91 14.51 -10.47
C GLY A 218 -10.99 13.64 -9.60
N CYS A 219 -10.47 12.54 -10.14
CA CYS A 219 -9.70 11.55 -9.39
C CYS A 219 -8.18 11.70 -9.55
N GLY A 220 -7.42 10.99 -8.73
CA GLY A 220 -5.99 10.78 -8.91
C GLY A 220 -5.68 9.61 -9.81
N THR A 221 -4.43 9.52 -10.25
CA THR A 221 -3.90 8.41 -11.04
C THR A 221 -2.95 7.54 -10.21
N HIS A 222 -2.81 6.27 -10.60
CA HIS A 222 -1.81 5.36 -10.04
C HIS A 222 -1.07 4.67 -11.18
N ILE A 223 0.26 4.80 -11.25
CA ILE A 223 1.06 4.33 -12.38
C ILE A 223 2.49 3.97 -11.94
N HIS A 224 3.09 2.94 -12.54
CA HIS A 224 4.53 2.68 -12.43
C HIS A 224 5.29 3.75 -13.21
N ALA A 225 6.24 4.42 -12.58
CA ALA A 225 6.95 5.56 -13.16
C ALA A 225 8.46 5.44 -12.95
N ALA A 226 9.21 5.43 -14.05
CA ALA A 226 10.66 5.41 -14.04
C ALA A 226 11.24 4.29 -13.14
N GLU A 227 10.68 3.08 -13.22
CA GLU A 227 11.15 1.93 -12.45
C GLU A 227 12.53 1.49 -12.96
N ALA A 228 12.68 1.32 -14.25
CA ALA A 228 13.94 0.98 -14.89
C ALA A 228 14.40 2.08 -15.86
N ASP A 229 15.71 2.12 -16.18
CA ASP A 229 16.23 3.04 -17.21
C ASP A 229 15.57 2.81 -18.58
N SER A 230 15.16 1.58 -18.86
CA SER A 230 14.44 1.23 -20.08
C SER A 230 13.14 2.02 -20.26
N ASP A 231 12.43 2.38 -19.18
CA ASP A 231 11.20 3.16 -19.25
C ASP A 231 11.49 4.56 -19.81
N GLU A 232 12.54 5.19 -19.30
CA GLU A 232 12.97 6.50 -19.73
C GLU A 232 13.48 6.47 -21.17
N GLN A 233 14.32 5.50 -21.50
CA GLN A 233 14.88 5.35 -22.85
C GLN A 233 13.79 5.10 -23.88
N PHE A 234 12.79 4.27 -23.55
CA PHE A 234 11.65 4.03 -24.42
C PHE A 234 10.85 5.31 -24.69
N ASN A 235 10.50 6.06 -23.64
CA ASN A 235 9.73 7.29 -23.76
C ASN A 235 10.49 8.37 -24.55
N LEU A 236 11.77 8.55 -24.29
CA LEU A 236 12.62 9.48 -25.06
C LEU A 236 12.67 9.10 -26.55
N LYS A 237 12.87 7.82 -26.85
CA LYS A 237 12.99 7.32 -28.22
C LYS A 237 11.69 7.46 -29.01
N HIS A 238 10.55 7.14 -28.41
CA HIS A 238 9.27 7.03 -29.12
C HIS A 238 8.42 8.30 -29.06
N TYR A 239 8.56 9.08 -27.97
CA TYR A 239 7.73 10.27 -27.72
C TYR A 239 8.54 11.56 -27.53
N GLY A 240 9.88 11.47 -27.53
CA GLY A 240 10.76 12.65 -27.37
C GLY A 240 10.70 13.30 -26.00
N LYS A 241 10.08 12.66 -25.02
CA LYS A 241 9.91 13.14 -23.64
C LYS A 241 10.26 12.03 -22.67
N ARG A 242 10.76 12.38 -21.47
CA ARG A 242 10.88 11.47 -20.35
C ARG A 242 9.48 11.15 -19.76
N VAL A 243 9.40 10.17 -18.87
CA VAL A 243 8.15 9.65 -18.31
C VAL A 243 7.29 10.73 -17.70
N ILE A 244 7.81 11.48 -16.74
CA ILE A 244 7.04 12.50 -16.00
C ILE A 244 6.62 13.69 -16.85
N PRO A 245 7.50 14.32 -17.65
CA PRO A 245 7.10 15.39 -18.59
C PRO A 245 6.04 14.95 -19.60
N ARG A 246 6.06 13.67 -20.02
CA ARG A 246 5.03 13.15 -20.92
C ARG A 246 3.68 13.05 -20.21
N LEU A 247 3.61 12.39 -19.05
CA LEU A 247 2.37 12.25 -18.26
C LEU A 247 1.81 13.61 -17.84
N ASP A 248 2.68 14.53 -17.41
CA ASP A 248 2.29 15.90 -17.02
C ASP A 248 1.69 16.69 -18.19
N SER A 249 2.21 16.49 -19.41
CA SER A 249 1.66 17.15 -20.61
C SER A 249 0.24 16.74 -20.96
N PHE A 250 -0.25 15.59 -20.45
CA PHE A 250 -1.64 15.15 -20.54
C PHE A 250 -2.45 15.51 -19.28
N GLY A 251 -1.87 16.18 -18.28
CA GLY A 251 -2.56 16.52 -17.03
C GLY A 251 -2.84 15.31 -16.13
N LEU A 252 -2.10 14.21 -16.28
CA LEU A 252 -2.28 12.96 -15.56
C LEU A 252 -1.53 12.92 -14.22
N ILE A 253 -0.82 13.99 -13.87
CA ILE A 253 -0.14 14.13 -12.58
C ILE A 253 -0.81 15.23 -11.78
N ASN A 254 -1.41 14.89 -10.65
CA ASN A 254 -2.06 15.83 -9.74
C ASN A 254 -1.77 15.48 -8.28
N ASN A 255 -2.28 16.27 -7.34
CA ASN A 255 -2.03 16.09 -5.91
C ASN A 255 -2.58 14.79 -5.31
N HIS A 256 -3.44 14.05 -6.02
CA HIS A 256 -3.95 12.73 -5.64
C HIS A 256 -3.28 11.61 -6.43
N SER A 257 -2.29 11.90 -7.27
CA SER A 257 -1.60 10.89 -8.04
C SER A 257 -0.53 10.16 -7.22
N ILE A 258 -0.39 8.86 -7.49
CA ILE A 258 0.65 7.97 -6.97
C ILE A 258 1.53 7.51 -8.12
N LEU A 259 2.82 7.75 -8.00
CA LEU A 259 3.86 7.36 -8.93
C LEU A 259 4.71 6.27 -8.24
N ALA A 260 4.52 5.01 -8.64
CA ALA A 260 5.26 3.89 -8.04
C ALA A 260 6.71 3.86 -8.54
N HIS A 261 7.64 3.46 -7.67
CA HIS A 261 9.09 3.30 -7.83
C HIS A 261 9.90 4.59 -7.87
N GLY A 262 9.90 5.35 -8.96
CA GLY A 262 10.67 6.59 -9.09
C GLY A 262 12.20 6.41 -9.06
N VAL A 263 12.73 5.25 -9.53
CA VAL A 263 14.16 4.91 -9.41
C VAL A 263 15.03 5.77 -10.32
N TRP A 264 14.58 6.05 -11.55
CA TRP A 264 15.36 6.68 -12.62
C TRP A 264 14.92 8.12 -12.95
N LEU A 265 14.29 8.80 -11.98
CA LEU A 265 13.87 10.20 -12.15
C LEU A 265 15.07 11.16 -12.16
N ASP A 266 15.03 12.15 -13.07
CA ASP A 266 15.98 13.25 -13.09
C ASP A 266 15.49 14.47 -12.29
N ASP A 267 16.29 15.54 -12.23
CA ASP A 267 15.96 16.75 -11.46
C ASP A 267 14.72 17.47 -11.97
N ASN A 268 14.53 17.53 -13.29
CA ASN A 268 13.37 18.17 -13.90
C ASN A 268 12.08 17.39 -13.58
N GLU A 269 12.14 16.07 -13.61
CA GLU A 269 11.00 15.21 -13.26
C GLU A 269 10.63 15.36 -11.79
N LEU A 270 11.62 15.39 -10.89
CA LEU A 270 11.39 15.64 -9.47
C LEU A 270 10.78 17.03 -9.23
N ASP A 271 11.20 18.06 -9.99
CA ASP A 271 10.64 19.42 -9.88
C ASP A 271 9.16 19.45 -10.32
N ILE A 272 8.80 18.73 -11.38
CA ILE A 272 7.41 18.59 -11.82
C ILE A 272 6.58 17.88 -10.74
N ILE A 273 7.04 16.74 -10.22
CA ILE A 273 6.35 15.97 -9.19
C ILE A 273 6.11 16.83 -7.93
N SER A 274 7.14 17.55 -7.49
CA SER A 274 7.05 18.49 -6.36
C SER A 274 6.01 19.58 -6.61
N ALA A 275 6.03 20.23 -7.78
CA ALA A 275 5.09 21.27 -8.16
C ALA A 275 3.63 20.77 -8.27
N ARG A 276 3.43 19.52 -8.64
CA ARG A 276 2.10 18.87 -8.72
C ARG A 276 1.64 18.30 -7.37
N HIS A 277 2.48 18.28 -6.35
CA HIS A 277 2.21 17.67 -5.05
C HIS A 277 1.80 16.19 -5.14
N ALA A 278 2.24 15.49 -6.20
CA ALA A 278 2.03 14.05 -6.34
C ALA A 278 2.91 13.28 -5.36
N ALA A 279 2.49 12.06 -5.02
CA ALA A 279 3.29 11.19 -4.17
C ALA A 279 4.12 10.22 -5.01
N ILE A 280 5.36 9.97 -4.60
CA ILE A 280 6.13 8.81 -5.05
C ILE A 280 5.93 7.70 -4.02
N VAL A 281 5.80 6.44 -4.45
CA VAL A 281 5.81 5.29 -3.56
C VAL A 281 6.97 4.38 -3.96
N THR A 282 7.99 4.33 -3.10
CA THR A 282 9.15 3.44 -3.32
C THR A 282 8.85 2.01 -2.86
N ASN A 283 9.40 1.03 -3.57
CA ASN A 283 9.20 -0.41 -3.33
C ASN A 283 10.57 -1.11 -3.25
N PRO A 284 11.31 -0.94 -2.14
CA PRO A 284 12.71 -1.37 -2.03
C PRO A 284 12.96 -2.83 -2.37
N GLN A 285 12.15 -3.78 -1.86
CA GLN A 285 12.35 -5.19 -2.14
C GLN A 285 12.16 -5.51 -3.63
N SER A 286 11.13 -4.95 -4.26
CA SER A 286 10.88 -5.14 -5.68
C SER A 286 12.01 -4.57 -6.53
N ASN A 287 12.41 -3.33 -6.25
CA ASN A 287 13.50 -2.66 -6.98
C ASN A 287 14.80 -3.45 -6.90
N LEU A 288 15.14 -4.00 -5.73
CA LEU A 288 16.32 -4.84 -5.51
C LEU A 288 16.19 -6.20 -6.19
N ASN A 289 15.02 -6.85 -6.07
CA ASN A 289 14.75 -8.15 -6.69
C ASN A 289 14.84 -8.07 -8.23
N ASN A 290 14.31 -7.00 -8.81
CA ASN A 290 14.31 -6.76 -10.26
C ASN A 290 15.63 -6.15 -10.75
N ALA A 291 16.59 -5.87 -9.84
CA ALA A 291 17.88 -5.27 -10.14
C ALA A 291 17.79 -3.95 -10.93
N VAL A 292 16.73 -3.16 -10.72
CA VAL A 292 16.48 -1.91 -11.44
C VAL A 292 17.19 -0.71 -10.81
N GLY A 293 17.65 -0.83 -9.57
CA GLY A 293 18.35 0.21 -8.83
C GLY A 293 17.65 0.56 -7.52
N ILE A 294 18.02 1.69 -6.94
CA ILE A 294 17.49 2.19 -5.68
C ILE A 294 17.07 3.65 -5.86
N ALA A 295 15.82 3.98 -5.54
CA ALA A 295 15.31 5.35 -5.58
C ALA A 295 16.09 6.27 -4.60
N ASP A 296 16.32 7.53 -4.96
CA ASP A 296 17.09 8.47 -4.13
C ASP A 296 16.18 9.23 -3.14
N LEU A 297 15.90 8.62 -1.99
CA LEU A 297 15.01 9.20 -0.99
C LEU A 297 15.53 10.52 -0.42
N VAL A 298 16.84 10.66 -0.28
CA VAL A 298 17.46 11.88 0.24
C VAL A 298 17.19 13.04 -0.72
N LYS A 299 17.43 12.83 -2.01
CA LYS A 299 17.19 13.84 -3.07
C LYS A 299 15.70 14.19 -3.19
N MET A 300 14.82 13.19 -3.18
CA MET A 300 13.36 13.40 -3.27
C MET A 300 12.83 14.19 -2.08
N THR A 301 13.25 13.83 -0.86
CA THR A 301 12.85 14.53 0.36
C THR A 301 13.38 15.97 0.38
N ALA A 302 14.61 16.21 -0.06
CA ALA A 302 15.18 17.56 -0.18
C ALA A 302 14.40 18.46 -1.14
N LYS A 303 13.71 17.88 -2.14
CA LYS A 303 12.81 18.60 -3.06
C LYS A 303 11.37 18.75 -2.51
N GLY A 304 11.11 18.31 -1.27
CA GLY A 304 9.79 18.41 -0.63
C GLY A 304 8.75 17.41 -1.14
N ILE A 305 9.17 16.36 -1.84
CA ILE A 305 8.27 15.32 -2.36
C ILE A 305 7.83 14.40 -1.22
N THR A 306 6.54 14.09 -1.17
CA THR A 306 6.02 13.04 -0.28
C THR A 306 6.38 11.68 -0.86
N VAL A 307 7.32 10.98 -0.21
CA VAL A 307 7.73 9.63 -0.62
C VAL A 307 7.15 8.61 0.36
N GLY A 308 6.20 7.80 -0.10
CA GLY A 308 5.63 6.68 0.64
C GLY A 308 6.39 5.37 0.43
N LEU A 309 5.91 4.32 1.12
CA LEU A 309 6.44 2.95 1.05
C LEU A 309 5.35 2.01 0.59
N GLY A 310 5.65 1.19 -0.40
CA GLY A 310 4.82 0.11 -0.89
C GLY A 310 5.60 -1.20 -0.95
N THR A 311 4.90 -2.30 -1.13
CA THR A 311 5.51 -3.63 -1.22
C THR A 311 5.52 -4.20 -2.63
N ASP A 312 4.81 -3.55 -3.55
CA ASP A 312 4.67 -4.04 -4.92
C ASP A 312 4.21 -5.52 -4.93
N ALA A 313 4.80 -6.34 -5.77
CA ALA A 313 4.49 -7.75 -5.92
C ALA A 313 5.24 -8.69 -4.95
N MET A 314 6.04 -8.17 -4.00
CA MET A 314 7.02 -9.00 -3.27
C MET A 314 6.53 -9.52 -1.92
N THR A 315 5.94 -8.66 -1.09
CA THR A 315 5.53 -8.99 0.28
C THR A 315 4.26 -8.23 0.68
N VAL A 316 3.73 -8.52 1.86
CA VAL A 316 2.70 -7.71 2.52
C VAL A 316 3.18 -7.18 3.87
N ASN A 317 4.47 -7.35 4.18
CA ASN A 317 5.07 -6.98 5.46
C ASN A 317 5.74 -5.60 5.38
N MET A 318 5.01 -4.56 5.74
CA MET A 318 5.48 -3.18 5.68
C MET A 318 6.69 -2.90 6.59
N LEU A 319 6.80 -3.59 7.72
CA LEU A 319 7.94 -3.43 8.63
C LEU A 319 9.22 -4.06 8.07
N GLU A 320 9.10 -5.15 7.34
CA GLU A 320 10.21 -5.76 6.62
C GLU A 320 10.67 -4.85 5.46
N GLU A 321 9.71 -4.32 4.71
CA GLU A 321 9.95 -3.38 3.61
C GLU A 321 10.69 -2.13 4.09
N LEU A 322 10.28 -1.57 5.24
CA LEU A 322 10.97 -0.44 5.88
C LEU A 322 12.44 -0.75 6.19
N ARG A 323 12.73 -1.94 6.71
CA ARG A 323 14.12 -2.35 7.03
C ARG A 323 14.96 -2.52 5.77
N VAL A 324 14.41 -3.14 4.73
CA VAL A 324 15.11 -3.29 3.44
C VAL A 324 15.38 -1.92 2.83
N GLY A 325 14.41 -1.01 2.90
CA GLY A 325 14.57 0.39 2.48
C GLY A 325 15.73 1.09 3.18
N MET A 326 15.93 0.83 4.48
CA MET A 326 17.05 1.40 5.23
C MET A 326 18.41 0.95 4.67
N TRP A 327 18.58 -0.35 4.50
CA TRP A 327 19.84 -0.88 3.97
C TRP A 327 20.09 -0.52 2.51
N ALA A 328 19.02 -0.46 1.71
CA ALA A 328 19.10 0.01 0.33
C ALA A 328 19.64 1.45 0.27
N GLN A 329 19.11 2.35 1.12
CA GLN A 329 19.59 3.73 1.16
C GLN A 329 21.01 3.85 1.68
N HIS A 330 21.42 3.10 2.71
CA HIS A 330 22.81 3.08 3.16
C HIS A 330 23.77 2.70 2.02
N LEU A 331 23.41 1.67 1.23
CA LEU A 331 24.20 1.25 0.07
C LEU A 331 24.24 2.32 -1.02
N ARG A 332 23.06 2.90 -1.36
CA ARG A 332 22.98 3.95 -2.38
C ARG A 332 23.80 5.19 -2.03
N GLN A 333 23.73 5.62 -0.77
CA GLN A 333 24.43 6.82 -0.29
C GLN A 333 25.89 6.54 0.07
N GLU A 334 26.36 5.27 -0.02
CA GLU A 334 27.69 4.84 0.44
C GLU A 334 28.00 5.33 1.87
N ASN A 335 26.96 5.45 2.71
CA ASN A 335 27.04 6.01 4.05
C ASN A 335 26.07 5.28 5.01
N PRO A 336 26.61 4.56 6.02
CA PRO A 336 25.79 3.75 6.95
C PRO A 336 24.95 4.59 7.94
N THR A 337 25.07 5.90 7.92
CA THR A 337 24.29 6.82 8.79
C THR A 337 23.33 7.72 8.00
N ALA A 338 23.32 7.63 6.67
CA ALA A 338 22.46 8.44 5.83
C ALA A 338 21.02 7.93 5.79
N ALA A 339 20.10 8.82 5.42
CA ALA A 339 18.71 8.54 5.09
C ALA A 339 17.86 7.91 6.21
N PHE A 340 18.26 7.99 7.48
CA PHE A 340 17.50 7.38 8.58
C PHE A 340 16.09 7.95 8.69
N MET A 341 15.96 9.28 8.70
CA MET A 341 14.65 9.92 8.81
C MET A 341 13.87 9.88 7.51
N GLU A 342 14.53 9.97 6.37
CA GLU A 342 13.91 9.85 5.06
C GLU A 342 13.21 8.48 4.89
N VAL A 343 13.90 7.40 5.24
CA VAL A 343 13.33 6.04 5.21
C VAL A 343 12.24 5.88 6.26
N ALA A 344 12.48 6.26 7.52
CA ALA A 344 11.49 6.18 8.58
C ALA A 344 10.19 6.92 8.18
N SER A 345 10.34 8.09 7.58
CA SER A 345 9.22 8.93 7.18
C SER A 345 8.34 8.28 6.12
N THR A 346 8.86 7.40 5.27
CA THR A 346 8.07 6.77 4.20
C THR A 346 6.87 6.03 4.77
N LEU A 347 7.08 5.19 5.78
CA LEU A 347 6.02 4.40 6.41
C LEU A 347 5.29 5.18 7.51
N LEU A 348 6.05 5.83 8.42
CA LEU A 348 5.49 6.35 9.67
C LEU A 348 4.72 7.66 9.51
N PHE A 349 5.09 8.48 8.52
CA PHE A 349 4.49 9.80 8.32
C PHE A 349 3.90 10.00 6.93
N ASN A 350 4.57 9.52 5.87
CA ASN A 350 4.16 9.81 4.50
C ASN A 350 3.06 8.87 4.01
N ASN A 351 3.07 7.57 4.36
CA ASN A 351 1.93 6.69 4.07
C ASN A 351 0.65 7.19 4.74
N PRO A 352 0.65 7.61 6.03
CA PRO A 352 -0.48 8.35 6.61
C PRO A 352 -0.91 9.58 5.81
N ARG A 353 0.02 10.44 5.36
CA ARG A 353 -0.30 11.62 4.55
C ARG A 353 -0.93 11.26 3.19
N ILE A 354 -0.44 10.20 2.55
CA ILE A 354 -1.02 9.68 1.30
C ILE A 354 -2.44 9.16 1.56
N ALA A 355 -2.65 8.33 2.57
CA ALA A 355 -3.96 7.79 2.90
C ALA A 355 -4.97 8.89 3.26
N GLN A 356 -4.54 9.93 3.97
CA GLN A 356 -5.41 11.05 4.35
C GLN A 356 -5.96 11.83 3.16
N LYS A 357 -5.32 11.78 1.99
CA LYS A 357 -5.88 12.36 0.76
C LYS A 357 -7.16 11.65 0.30
N TYR A 358 -7.34 10.39 0.65
CA TYR A 358 -8.47 9.55 0.21
C TYR A 358 -9.50 9.28 1.31
N TRP A 359 -9.04 9.04 2.54
CA TRP A 359 -9.90 8.69 3.68
C TRP A 359 -10.09 9.83 4.69
N GLY A 360 -9.41 10.95 4.50
CA GLY A 360 -9.50 12.12 5.38
C GLY A 360 -8.55 12.07 6.57
N PRO A 361 -8.58 13.13 7.40
CA PRO A 361 -7.58 13.36 8.43
C PRO A 361 -7.61 12.30 9.54
N GLY A 362 -6.44 11.99 10.09
CA GLY A 362 -6.25 11.07 11.21
C GLY A 362 -5.97 9.62 10.83
N HIS A 363 -6.12 9.22 9.55
CA HIS A 363 -5.72 7.88 9.10
C HIS A 363 -4.21 7.67 9.27
N GLY A 364 -3.85 6.49 9.79
CA GLY A 364 -2.45 6.11 10.05
C GLY A 364 -1.81 6.80 11.25
N MET A 365 -2.60 7.42 12.13
CA MET A 365 -2.15 8.07 13.37
C MET A 365 -3.10 7.74 14.52
N LEU A 366 -2.56 7.62 15.75
CA LEU A 366 -3.35 7.49 16.95
C LEU A 366 -3.58 8.86 17.61
N ARG A 367 -4.75 9.45 17.36
CA ARG A 367 -5.17 10.70 17.96
C ARG A 367 -6.69 10.78 18.09
N ALA A 368 -7.16 11.63 19.00
CA ALA A 368 -8.60 11.88 19.16
C ALA A 368 -9.26 12.32 17.84
N GLY A 369 -10.40 11.72 17.51
CA GLY A 369 -11.16 11.92 16.28
C GLY A 369 -10.70 11.10 15.08
N GLY A 370 -9.52 10.48 15.14
CA GLY A 370 -9.02 9.58 14.09
C GLY A 370 -9.71 8.20 14.12
N PRO A 371 -9.63 7.41 13.03
CA PRO A 371 -10.15 6.06 13.02
C PRO A 371 -9.39 5.17 14.00
N ALA A 372 -10.10 4.21 14.58
CA ALA A 372 -9.49 3.21 15.46
C ALA A 372 -8.93 2.05 14.64
N ASP A 373 -7.90 2.36 13.83
CA ASP A 373 -7.10 1.41 13.07
C ASP A 373 -5.79 1.18 13.83
N LEU A 374 -5.71 0.08 14.57
CA LEU A 374 -4.65 -0.19 15.55
C LEU A 374 -4.03 -1.56 15.35
N ILE A 375 -2.75 -1.69 15.73
CA ILE A 375 -2.12 -2.99 15.94
C ILE A 375 -1.49 -3.09 17.32
N PHE A 376 -1.47 -4.31 17.82
CA PHE A 376 -0.85 -4.68 19.08
C PHE A 376 0.36 -5.56 18.76
N VAL A 377 1.52 -5.19 19.26
CA VAL A 377 2.77 -5.86 18.92
C VAL A 377 3.41 -6.44 20.18
N ASP A 378 3.76 -7.72 20.11
CA ASP A 378 4.55 -8.40 21.14
C ASP A 378 6.00 -7.92 21.07
N TYR A 379 6.30 -6.86 21.80
CA TYR A 379 7.64 -6.31 21.85
C TYR A 379 7.97 -5.77 23.22
N ASP A 380 8.96 -6.38 23.86
CA ASP A 380 9.53 -5.94 25.14
C ASP A 380 10.92 -5.30 24.87
N PRO A 381 11.06 -3.97 24.94
CA PRO A 381 12.28 -3.27 24.61
C PRO A 381 13.39 -3.53 25.64
N HIS A 382 14.54 -4.03 25.20
CA HIS A 382 15.74 -4.23 26.05
C HIS A 382 16.51 -2.94 26.34
N THR A 383 16.16 -1.85 25.67
CA THR A 383 16.77 -0.52 25.81
C THR A 383 15.67 0.52 26.01
N PRO A 384 15.99 1.73 26.49
CA PRO A 384 14.97 2.77 26.70
C PRO A 384 14.17 3.08 25.43
N LEU A 385 12.85 3.00 25.51
CA LEU A 385 11.94 3.41 24.46
C LEU A 385 11.25 4.70 24.92
N ASP A 386 11.59 5.81 24.25
CA ASP A 386 11.12 7.17 24.52
C ASP A 386 10.99 7.97 23.22
N ASP A 387 10.66 9.28 23.32
CA ASP A 387 10.46 10.17 22.18
C ASP A 387 11.67 10.31 21.26
N ASN A 388 12.89 10.00 21.73
CA ASN A 388 14.10 10.10 20.95
C ASN A 388 14.51 8.76 20.31
N THR A 389 14.02 7.63 20.83
CA THR A 389 14.51 6.28 20.46
C THR A 389 13.48 5.46 19.72
N TRP A 390 12.19 5.81 19.76
CA TRP A 390 11.09 4.99 19.25
C TRP A 390 11.21 4.63 17.76
N ILE A 391 11.70 5.55 16.91
CA ILE A 391 11.89 5.26 15.48
C ILE A 391 12.92 4.13 15.29
N GLY A 392 14.01 4.18 16.05
CA GLY A 392 15.00 3.11 16.06
C GLY A 392 14.42 1.78 16.52
N HIS A 393 13.52 1.81 17.54
CA HIS A 393 12.80 0.62 17.98
C HIS A 393 11.86 0.08 16.89
N VAL A 394 11.17 0.95 16.14
CA VAL A 394 10.33 0.49 15.02
C VAL A 394 11.18 -0.22 13.96
N ILE A 395 12.29 0.40 13.53
CA ILE A 395 13.11 -0.12 12.43
C ILE A 395 13.87 -1.39 12.83
N TYR A 396 14.48 -1.42 14.01
CA TYR A 396 15.43 -2.49 14.38
C TYR A 396 14.87 -3.52 15.36
N GLY A 397 13.78 -3.20 16.08
CA GLY A 397 13.17 -4.05 17.08
C GLY A 397 11.77 -4.52 16.68
N ILE A 398 10.80 -3.63 16.64
CA ILE A 398 9.39 -3.93 16.34
C ILE A 398 9.22 -4.60 14.99
N SER A 399 10.05 -4.24 14.01
CA SER A 399 10.04 -4.87 12.67
C SER A 399 10.35 -6.38 12.68
N GLN A 400 10.90 -6.90 13.76
CA GLN A 400 11.18 -8.33 13.94
C GLN A 400 10.23 -8.98 14.95
N ALA A 401 9.37 -8.18 15.58
CA ALA A 401 8.40 -8.66 16.54
C ALA A 401 7.16 -9.26 15.85
N THR A 402 6.27 -9.84 16.63
CA THR A 402 5.03 -10.43 16.14
C THR A 402 3.88 -9.46 16.36
N VAL A 403 3.09 -9.22 15.33
CA VAL A 403 1.79 -8.56 15.47
C VAL A 403 0.84 -9.57 16.11
N ASP A 404 0.33 -9.20 17.27
CA ASP A 404 -0.58 -10.01 18.07
C ASP A 404 -2.04 -9.82 17.67
N SER A 405 -2.45 -8.56 17.49
CA SER A 405 -3.83 -8.22 17.18
C SER A 405 -3.90 -7.05 16.19
N THR A 406 -4.94 -7.04 15.37
CA THR A 406 -5.18 -6.00 14.35
C THR A 406 -6.63 -5.56 14.41
N MET A 407 -6.85 -4.26 14.53
CA MET A 407 -8.16 -3.62 14.59
C MET A 407 -8.31 -2.63 13.43
N VAL A 408 -9.48 -2.61 12.79
CA VAL A 408 -9.84 -1.63 11.76
C VAL A 408 -11.20 -1.02 12.10
N ALA A 409 -11.28 0.30 12.12
CA ALA A 409 -12.49 1.03 12.50
C ALA A 409 -13.12 0.51 13.81
N GLY A 410 -12.30 0.21 14.82
CA GLY A 410 -12.75 -0.29 16.12
C GLY A 410 -13.18 -1.76 16.14
N LYS A 411 -13.10 -2.49 15.02
CA LYS A 411 -13.41 -3.92 14.95
C LYS A 411 -12.11 -4.73 14.89
N PHE A 412 -11.97 -5.70 15.79
CA PHE A 412 -10.87 -6.65 15.70
C PHE A 412 -11.04 -7.57 14.49
N LEU A 413 -10.07 -7.53 13.58
CA LEU A 413 -9.96 -8.48 12.47
C LEU A 413 -9.09 -9.67 12.86
N MET A 414 -8.13 -9.44 13.79
CA MET A 414 -7.30 -10.45 14.41
C MET A 414 -7.14 -10.15 15.90
N TRP A 415 -7.26 -11.15 16.75
CA TRP A 415 -7.03 -11.07 18.19
C TRP A 415 -6.22 -12.27 18.68
N ASN A 416 -5.17 -12.03 19.46
CA ASN A 416 -4.25 -13.07 19.91
C ASN A 416 -3.77 -13.98 18.78
N ARG A 417 -3.47 -13.41 17.59
CA ARG A 417 -3.02 -14.09 16.35
C ARG A 417 -4.08 -14.95 15.66
N GLU A 418 -5.30 -14.97 16.15
CA GLU A 418 -6.43 -15.65 15.52
C GLU A 418 -7.29 -14.64 14.74
N LEU A 419 -7.60 -14.96 13.49
CA LEU A 419 -8.48 -14.12 12.67
C LEU A 419 -9.91 -14.23 13.19
N LEU A 420 -10.58 -13.09 13.39
CA LEU A 420 -11.96 -12.98 13.85
C LEU A 420 -12.91 -12.62 12.67
N LEU A 421 -12.68 -13.24 11.53
CA LEU A 421 -13.46 -13.03 10.32
C LEU A 421 -14.50 -14.14 10.17
N ASP A 422 -15.65 -13.81 9.56
CA ASP A 422 -16.67 -14.83 9.20
C ASP A 422 -16.25 -15.54 7.90
N LEU A 423 -15.05 -16.12 7.92
CA LEU A 423 -14.41 -16.77 6.77
C LEU A 423 -13.66 -18.03 7.24
N ASP A 424 -13.77 -19.12 6.49
CA ASP A 424 -12.98 -20.32 6.74
C ASP A 424 -11.58 -20.21 6.09
N GLU A 425 -10.59 -19.82 6.89
CA GLU A 425 -9.21 -19.65 6.42
C GLU A 425 -8.63 -20.94 5.82
N ALA A 426 -9.00 -22.12 6.34
CA ALA A 426 -8.49 -23.41 5.86
C ALA A 426 -9.05 -23.71 4.46
N GLU A 427 -10.35 -23.44 4.25
CA GLU A 427 -11.00 -23.57 2.96
C GLU A 427 -10.41 -22.57 1.94
N ILE A 428 -10.24 -21.30 2.33
CA ILE A 428 -9.65 -20.26 1.47
C ILE A 428 -8.25 -20.67 1.01
N LYS A 429 -7.39 -21.14 1.93
CA LYS A 429 -6.05 -21.60 1.59
C LYS A 429 -6.05 -22.86 0.71
N ALA A 430 -6.98 -23.78 0.93
CA ALA A 430 -7.13 -24.95 0.09
C ALA A 430 -7.55 -24.57 -1.34
N ARG A 431 -8.54 -23.69 -1.47
CA ARG A 431 -9.00 -23.19 -2.77
C ARG A 431 -7.93 -22.39 -3.48
N SER A 432 -7.21 -21.51 -2.79
CA SER A 432 -6.09 -20.76 -3.36
C SER A 432 -5.00 -21.69 -3.92
N ARG A 433 -4.63 -22.76 -3.21
CA ARG A 433 -3.68 -23.77 -3.73
C ARG A 433 -4.18 -24.48 -4.98
N GLU A 434 -5.45 -24.84 -5.03
CA GLU A 434 -6.08 -25.45 -6.21
C GLU A 434 -6.02 -24.49 -7.41
N LEU A 435 -6.42 -23.23 -7.19
CA LEU A 435 -6.42 -22.19 -8.23
C LEU A 435 -5.02 -21.87 -8.72
N SER A 436 -4.05 -21.73 -7.81
CA SER A 436 -2.64 -21.50 -8.18
C SER A 436 -2.08 -22.68 -8.99
N THR A 437 -2.43 -23.91 -8.64
CA THR A 437 -2.03 -25.10 -9.43
C THR A 437 -2.57 -24.99 -10.86
N LYS A 438 -3.86 -24.69 -11.01
CA LYS A 438 -4.50 -24.51 -12.33
C LYS A 438 -3.93 -23.31 -13.09
N LEU A 439 -3.65 -22.21 -12.40
CA LEU A 439 -3.01 -21.04 -12.99
C LEU A 439 -1.62 -21.39 -13.52
N TRP A 440 -0.82 -22.12 -12.73
CA TRP A 440 0.52 -22.55 -13.16
C TRP A 440 0.51 -23.58 -14.30
N GLU A 441 -0.57 -24.35 -14.46
CA GLU A 441 -0.77 -25.20 -15.62
C GLU A 441 -1.04 -24.40 -16.90
N ARG A 442 -1.75 -23.26 -16.77
CA ARG A 442 -2.02 -22.33 -17.89
C ARG A 442 -0.85 -21.41 -18.20
N PHE A 443 0.09 -21.22 -17.25
CA PHE A 443 1.27 -20.37 -17.38
C PHE A 443 2.31 -20.98 -18.33
#